data_ec3ad8b5e9bac85d4216ab7a81a38cbf
#
_entry.id   ec3ad8b5e9bac85d4216ab7a81a38cbf
#
_cell.length_a   1.000
_cell.length_b   1.000
_cell.length_c   1.000
_cell.angle_alpha   90.00
_cell.angle_beta   90.00
_cell.angle_gamma   90.00
#
_symmetry.space_group_name_H-M   'P 1'
#
loop_
_entity.id
_entity.type
_entity.pdbx_description
1 polymer ?
#
loop_
_entity_poly.entity_id
_entity_poly.type
_entity_poly.pdbx_seq_one_letter_code
_entity_poly.pdbx_strand_id
1 'polypeptide(L)'
;MNSCQAQWEDEENNRRVELVVNYQLDATRVQINHVTPTRVTFLCEKTGKPTRSIGVWTNGGRRVLARQMKAAGRMHSLKEEIAEGNFVEIKHLAPKYAAEATPVLTA
;
A
#
# COMPACT_ATOMS: atom_id res chain seq x y z
N MET A 1 8.04 8.71 12.39
CA MET A 1 7.10 8.25 11.36
C MET A 1 6.88 6.76 11.49
N ASN A 2 5.64 6.34 11.41
CA ASN A 2 5.30 4.93 11.54
C ASN A 2 5.04 4.31 10.17
N SER A 3 5.15 3.00 10.09
CA SER A 3 4.91 2.28 8.85
C SER A 3 4.07 1.03 9.12
N CYS A 4 3.22 0.69 8.18
CA CYS A 4 2.43 -0.53 8.27
C CYS A 4 2.24 -1.14 6.90
N GLN A 5 1.87 -2.42 6.89
CA GLN A 5 1.51 -3.12 5.66
C GLN A 5 0.01 -3.04 5.48
N ALA A 6 -0.41 -2.88 4.23
CA ALA A 6 -1.81 -2.84 3.89
C ALA A 6 -2.01 -3.46 2.52
N GLN A 7 -3.26 -3.65 2.14
CA GLN A 7 -3.61 -4.20 0.85
C GLN A 7 -4.78 -3.41 0.27
N TRP A 8 -4.85 -3.39 -1.04
CA TRP A 8 -5.99 -2.86 -1.77
C TRP A 8 -6.54 -3.97 -2.64
N GLU A 9 -7.78 -4.38 -2.33
CA GLU A 9 -8.47 -5.40 -3.13
C GLU A 9 -9.17 -4.67 -4.27
N ASP A 10 -8.54 -4.67 -5.43
CA ASP A 10 -9.09 -4.01 -6.61
C ASP A 10 -9.94 -5.00 -7.38
N GLU A 11 -11.20 -5.11 -6.97
CA GLU A 11 -12.10 -6.11 -7.54
C GLU A 11 -12.44 -5.83 -8.99
N GLU A 12 -12.48 -4.58 -9.38
CA GLU A 12 -12.80 -4.25 -10.76
C GLU A 12 -11.76 -4.79 -11.73
N ASN A 13 -10.52 -4.89 -11.31
CA ASN A 13 -9.42 -5.33 -12.15
C ASN A 13 -8.91 -6.71 -11.74
N ASN A 14 -9.61 -7.39 -10.85
CA ASN A 14 -9.28 -8.74 -10.38
C ASN A 14 -7.83 -8.83 -9.93
N ARG A 15 -7.43 -7.94 -9.02
CA ARG A 15 -6.06 -7.92 -8.52
C ARG A 15 -6.03 -7.42 -7.08
N ARG A 16 -4.93 -7.75 -6.40
CA ARG A 16 -4.65 -7.28 -5.05
C ARG A 16 -3.34 -6.53 -5.10
N VAL A 17 -3.31 -5.34 -4.54
CA VAL A 17 -2.10 -4.52 -4.48
C VAL A 17 -1.62 -4.47 -3.04
N GLU A 18 -0.38 -4.90 -2.80
CA GLU A 18 0.24 -4.81 -1.48
C GLU A 18 0.93 -3.48 -1.36
N LEU A 19 0.80 -2.87 -0.20
CA LEU A 19 1.24 -1.50 0.05
C LEU A 19 2.06 -1.41 1.32
N VAL A 20 2.99 -0.46 1.34
CA VAL A 20 3.61 0.02 2.57
C VAL A 20 3.09 1.43 2.79
N VAL A 21 2.53 1.68 3.95
CA VAL A 21 1.95 2.98 4.29
C VAL A 21 2.81 3.64 5.35
N ASN A 22 3.28 4.85 5.06
CA ASN A 22 3.99 5.67 6.04
C ASN A 22 3.00 6.70 6.59
N TYR A 23 2.89 6.77 7.90
CA TYR A 23 1.87 7.60 8.53
C TYR A 23 2.37 8.21 9.83
N GLN A 24 1.66 9.21 10.30
CA GLN A 24 1.92 9.85 11.58
C GLN A 24 0.61 9.90 12.36
N LEU A 25 0.75 9.78 13.68
CA LEU A 25 -0.39 9.97 14.58
C LEU A 25 -0.24 11.34 15.22
N ASP A 26 -1.27 12.18 15.09
CA ASP A 26 -1.24 13.52 15.61
C ASP A 26 -2.51 13.70 16.42
N ALA A 27 -2.39 13.70 17.74
CA ALA A 27 -3.51 13.75 18.66
C ALA A 27 -4.49 12.62 18.35
N THR A 28 -5.62 12.91 17.73
CA THR A 28 -6.61 11.91 17.41
C THR A 28 -6.69 11.66 15.90
N ARG A 29 -5.73 12.17 15.15
CA ARG A 29 -5.80 12.12 13.69
C ARG A 29 -4.70 11.23 13.14
N VAL A 30 -5.03 10.52 12.06
CA VAL A 30 -4.07 9.75 11.29
C VAL A 30 -3.75 10.54 10.03
N GLN A 31 -2.46 10.79 9.82
CA GLN A 31 -2.01 11.47 8.61
C GLN A 31 -1.16 10.49 7.81
N ILE A 32 -1.64 10.15 6.62
CA ILE A 32 -0.86 9.29 5.72
C ILE A 32 0.06 10.19 4.92
N ASN A 33 1.36 9.94 5.09
CA ASN A 33 2.38 10.76 4.41
C ASN A 33 2.76 10.16 3.07
N HIS A 34 2.76 8.84 2.97
CA HIS A 34 3.22 8.20 1.75
C HIS A 34 2.66 6.79 1.66
N VAL A 35 2.29 6.39 0.45
CA VAL A 35 1.82 5.03 0.17
C VAL A 35 2.70 4.48 -0.95
N THR A 36 3.33 3.34 -0.70
CA THR A 36 4.22 2.71 -1.67
C THR A 36 3.67 1.34 -2.07
N PRO A 37 3.09 1.22 -3.26
CA PRO A 37 2.71 -0.09 -3.78
C PRO A 37 3.98 -0.92 -4.03
N THR A 38 3.98 -2.16 -3.55
CA THR A 38 5.15 -3.02 -3.65
C THR A 38 4.94 -4.23 -4.53
N ARG A 39 3.70 -4.71 -4.64
CA ARG A 39 3.42 -5.93 -5.41
C ARG A 39 1.97 -5.92 -5.88
N VAL A 40 1.76 -6.43 -7.08
CA VAL A 40 0.43 -6.64 -7.63
C VAL A 40 0.26 -8.13 -7.85
N THR A 41 -0.80 -8.70 -7.28
CA THR A 41 -1.15 -10.11 -7.48
C THR A 41 -2.45 -10.16 -8.28
N PHE A 42 -2.40 -10.81 -9.43
CA PHE A 42 -3.58 -10.95 -10.27
C PHE A 42 -4.38 -12.18 -9.84
N LEU A 43 -5.68 -12.04 -9.88
CA LEU A 43 -6.60 -13.07 -9.41
C LEU A 43 -7.42 -13.62 -10.56
N CYS A 44 -7.80 -14.88 -10.45
CA CYS A 44 -8.67 -15.51 -11.43
C CYS A 44 -10.08 -14.97 -11.25
N GLU A 45 -10.72 -14.54 -12.34
CA GLU A 45 -12.08 -13.99 -12.27
C GLU A 45 -13.07 -15.01 -11.72
N LYS A 46 -12.85 -16.27 -12.02
CA LYS A 46 -13.83 -17.31 -11.66
C LYS A 46 -13.64 -17.81 -10.24
N THR A 47 -12.41 -17.95 -9.78
CA THR A 47 -12.14 -18.60 -8.49
C THR A 47 -11.63 -17.63 -7.45
N GLY A 48 -11.16 -16.44 -7.84
CA GLY A 48 -10.56 -15.49 -6.93
C GLY A 48 -9.16 -15.89 -6.45
N LYS A 49 -8.61 -16.96 -7.00
CA LYS A 49 -7.31 -17.45 -6.56
C LYS A 49 -6.18 -16.70 -7.29
N PRO A 50 -5.03 -16.54 -6.62
CA PRO A 50 -3.89 -15.88 -7.26
C PRO A 50 -3.40 -16.65 -8.46
N THR A 51 -3.13 -15.93 -9.55
CA THR A 51 -2.57 -16.54 -10.77
C THR A 51 -1.16 -16.07 -11.03
N ARG A 52 -0.81 -14.83 -10.68
CA ARG A 52 0.49 -14.26 -10.96
C ARG A 52 0.75 -13.06 -10.06
N SER A 53 2.00 -12.87 -9.67
CA SER A 53 2.42 -11.70 -8.89
C SER A 53 3.56 -10.98 -9.58
N ILE A 54 3.55 -9.66 -9.51
CA ILE A 54 4.57 -8.81 -10.10
C ILE A 54 4.98 -7.78 -9.06
N GLY A 55 6.30 -7.62 -8.86
CA GLY A 55 6.81 -6.56 -8.02
C GLY A 55 6.69 -5.21 -8.72
N VAL A 56 6.49 -4.16 -7.95
CA VAL A 56 6.41 -2.80 -8.47
C VAL A 56 7.70 -2.08 -8.10
N TRP A 57 8.52 -1.82 -9.10
CA TRP A 57 9.89 -1.31 -8.86
C TRP A 57 10.11 0.12 -9.32
N THR A 58 9.26 0.66 -10.18
CA THR A 58 9.47 2.00 -10.72
C THR A 58 8.63 3.04 -9.99
N ASN A 59 9.15 4.26 -9.92
CA ASN A 59 8.39 5.35 -9.32
C ASN A 59 7.13 5.65 -10.11
N GLY A 60 7.19 5.54 -11.44
CA GLY A 60 6.02 5.74 -12.28
C GLY A 60 4.92 4.74 -12.00
N GLY A 61 5.29 3.45 -11.89
CA GLY A 61 4.33 2.40 -11.58
C GLY A 61 3.69 2.60 -10.21
N ARG A 62 4.51 2.96 -9.22
CA ARG A 62 4.00 3.21 -7.88
C ARG A 62 3.05 4.39 -7.84
N ARG A 63 3.37 5.44 -8.59
CA ARG A 63 2.53 6.63 -8.63
C ARG A 63 1.19 6.36 -9.29
N VAL A 64 1.20 5.60 -10.37
CA VAL A 64 -0.05 5.25 -11.08
C VAL A 64 -0.95 4.42 -10.16
N LEU A 65 -0.39 3.39 -9.51
CA LEU A 65 -1.17 2.54 -8.62
C LEU A 65 -1.71 3.31 -7.43
N ALA A 66 -0.90 4.18 -6.85
CA ALA A 66 -1.34 5.00 -5.72
C ALA A 66 -2.49 5.91 -6.12
N ARG A 67 -2.42 6.48 -7.33
CA ARG A 67 -3.48 7.34 -7.83
C ARG A 67 -4.77 6.56 -8.06
N GLN A 68 -4.66 5.36 -8.61
CA GLN A 68 -5.84 4.51 -8.84
C GLN A 68 -6.47 4.09 -7.52
N MET A 69 -5.65 3.76 -6.53
CA MET A 69 -6.14 3.40 -5.21
C MET A 69 -6.88 4.57 -4.56
N LYS A 70 -6.33 5.76 -4.69
CA LYS A 70 -6.94 6.96 -4.13
C LYS A 70 -8.29 7.24 -4.81
N ALA A 71 -8.34 7.08 -6.12
CA ALA A 71 -9.59 7.28 -6.87
C ALA A 71 -10.64 6.27 -6.47
N ALA A 72 -10.23 5.08 -6.04
CA ALA A 72 -11.15 4.04 -5.58
C ALA A 72 -11.61 4.24 -4.13
N GLY A 73 -11.12 5.29 -3.45
CA GLY A 73 -11.54 5.59 -2.08
C GLY A 73 -10.80 4.81 -1.01
N ARG A 74 -9.76 4.08 -1.37
CA ARG A 74 -9.05 3.24 -0.41
C ARG A 74 -8.29 4.05 0.64
N MET A 75 -7.91 5.28 0.34
CA MET A 75 -7.20 6.13 1.31
C MET A 75 -8.01 6.36 2.56
N HIS A 76 -9.31 6.57 2.40
CA HIS A 76 -10.18 6.81 3.55
C HIS A 76 -10.24 5.57 4.44
N SER A 77 -10.43 4.39 3.86
CA SER A 77 -10.49 3.16 4.63
C SER A 77 -9.17 2.82 5.29
N LEU A 78 -8.04 3.18 4.65
CA LEU A 78 -6.73 3.00 5.28
C LEU A 78 -6.60 3.83 6.54
N LYS A 79 -7.05 5.08 6.50
CA LYS A 79 -7.00 5.93 7.68
C LYS A 79 -7.83 5.34 8.82
N GLU A 80 -9.01 4.81 8.49
CA GLU A 80 -9.86 4.19 9.49
C GLU A 80 -9.20 2.94 10.09
N GLU A 81 -8.61 2.10 9.26
CA GLU A 81 -7.93 0.90 9.73
C GLU A 81 -6.79 1.23 10.67
N ILE A 82 -6.01 2.25 10.35
CA ILE A 82 -4.90 2.67 11.18
C ILE A 82 -5.41 3.26 12.49
N ALA A 83 -6.45 4.08 12.43
CA ALA A 83 -7.02 4.70 13.62
C ALA A 83 -7.59 3.65 14.58
N GLU A 84 -8.11 2.55 14.06
CA GLU A 84 -8.69 1.49 14.87
C GLU A 84 -7.66 0.47 15.34
N GLY A 85 -6.43 0.58 14.87
CA GLY A 85 -5.40 -0.38 15.22
C GLY A 85 -5.46 -1.67 14.43
N ASN A 86 -6.25 -1.72 13.36
CA ASN A 86 -6.40 -2.91 12.53
C ASN A 86 -5.36 -2.91 11.42
N PHE A 87 -4.09 -3.06 11.81
CA PHE A 87 -2.99 -3.03 10.84
C PHE A 87 -1.81 -3.83 11.37
N VAL A 88 -0.88 -4.17 10.45
CA VAL A 88 0.36 -4.84 10.81
C VAL A 88 1.48 -3.81 10.74
N GLU A 89 1.97 -3.42 11.91
CA GLU A 89 3.04 -2.43 11.99
C GLU A 89 4.37 -3.03 11.56
N ILE A 90 5.13 -2.28 10.77
CA ILE A 90 6.46 -2.70 10.35
C ILE A 90 7.46 -2.02 11.27
N LYS A 91 8.08 -2.81 12.16
CA LYS A 91 9.02 -2.26 13.13
C LYS A 91 10.43 -2.15 12.60
N HIS A 92 10.79 -3.05 11.70
CA HIS A 92 12.12 -3.04 11.12
C HIS A 92 11.99 -2.94 9.60
N LEU A 93 11.71 -1.73 9.13
CA LEU A 93 11.50 -1.49 7.72
C LEU A 93 12.82 -1.56 6.97
N ALA A 94 12.83 -2.27 5.86
CA ALA A 94 14.02 -2.34 5.03
C ALA A 94 14.36 -0.95 4.51
N PRO A 95 15.66 -0.63 4.36
CA PRO A 95 16.06 0.72 3.95
C PRO A 95 15.38 1.21 2.68
N LYS A 96 15.10 0.33 1.74
CA LYS A 96 14.46 0.74 0.50
C LYS A 96 13.03 1.25 0.68
N TYR A 97 12.43 0.98 1.84
CA TYR A 97 11.09 1.49 2.15
C TYR A 97 11.10 2.50 3.27
N ALA A 98 12.27 2.84 3.78
CA ALA A 98 12.35 3.81 4.85
C ALA A 98 11.90 5.14 4.30
N ALA A 99 11.49 5.93 5.18
CA ALA A 99 10.95 7.15 4.89
C ALA A 99 11.30 7.72 3.66
N GLU A 100 10.90 8.01 3.03
CA GLU A 100 11.20 8.54 1.96
C GLU A 100 11.75 7.96 1.12
N ALA A 101 11.86 7.16 1.33
CA ALA A 101 12.28 6.55 0.90
C ALA A 101 12.32 6.40 -0.20
N THR A 102 12.54 6.48 -0.49
CA THR A 102 12.80 6.49 -1.31
C THR A 102 12.76 5.66 -1.97
N PRO A 103 12.51 5.56 -2.52
CA PRO A 103 12.17 4.82 -3.21
C PRO A 103 12.94 4.17 -3.89
N VAL A 104 13.36 4.22 -3.98
CA VAL A 104 14.03 3.74 -4.53
C VAL A 104 14.30 2.75 -4.65
N LEU A 105 14.16 2.50 -4.43
CA LEU A 105 14.48 1.69 -4.47
C LEU A 105 14.50 1.00 -5.11
N THR A 106 14.41 1.00 -5.44
CA THR A 106 14.45 0.53 -5.96
C THR A 106 14.93 -0.20 -6.30
N ALA A 107 15.25 -0.23 -6.18
CA ALA A 107 15.73 -0.93 -6.55
C ALA A 107 15.79 -1.68 -6.77
#